data_0eb604efc0868a0ead63e470d8d23dc4
#
_entry.id   0eb604efc0868a0ead63e470d8d23dc4
#
_cell.length_a   1.000
_cell.length_b   1.000
_cell.length_c   1.000
_cell.angle_alpha   90.00
_cell.angle_beta   90.00
_cell.angle_gamma   90.00
#
_symmetry.space_group_name_H-M   'P 1'
#
loop_
_entity.id
_entity.type
_entity.pdbx_description
1 polymer ?
#
loop_
_entity_poly.entity_id
_entity_poly.type
_entity_poly.pdbx_seq_one_letter_code
_entity_poly.pdbx_strand_id
1 'polypeptide(L)'
;APGESKQLIFILGYVENPKDQKWNADGSMNKSRAYEMIEQYNTPEKVAAALAELKAMWDALLSKYSVKTPDDKMNRMVNIWNQYQCMVTFNMSRSASYFESGIGRGMGFRDSNQDLLGFVHQIPDRARERLIDLASTQLEDGGCYHQYQPLTKKGNNEIGGDFSDDPLWMILSVAAYIKESGDYSILDAMVPYDNDESKAKTMMDHLEKSFFHVVENVGPHGLPLAMRADWNDCINL
;
A
#
# COMPACT_ATOMS: atom_id res chain seq x y z
N ALA A 1 -5.38 -4.47 -48.73
CA ALA A 1 -5.04 -3.74 -49.96
C ALA A 1 -4.23 -2.49 -49.61
N PRO A 2 -3.52 -1.85 -50.58
CA PRO A 2 -2.84 -0.59 -50.31
C PRO A 2 -3.81 0.46 -49.80
N GLY A 3 -3.50 1.07 -48.62
CA GLY A 3 -4.36 2.08 -47.98
C GLY A 3 -5.37 1.49 -46.97
N GLU A 4 -5.49 0.18 -46.84
CA GLU A 4 -6.32 -0.47 -45.82
C GLU A 4 -5.52 -0.64 -44.54
N SER A 5 -6.17 -0.43 -43.40
CA SER A 5 -5.65 -0.76 -42.06
C SER A 5 -6.52 -1.82 -41.38
N LYS A 6 -5.90 -2.65 -40.56
CA LYS A 6 -6.60 -3.65 -39.76
C LYS A 6 -6.12 -3.60 -38.32
N GLN A 7 -7.04 -3.54 -37.38
CA GLN A 7 -6.74 -3.63 -35.96
C GLN A 7 -6.96 -5.06 -35.46
N LEU A 8 -6.03 -5.52 -34.64
CA LEU A 8 -6.11 -6.81 -33.96
C LEU A 8 -5.99 -6.58 -32.45
N ILE A 9 -6.84 -7.22 -31.67
CA ILE A 9 -6.84 -7.13 -30.21
C ILE A 9 -6.35 -8.47 -29.66
N PHE A 10 -5.33 -8.42 -28.81
CA PHE A 10 -4.82 -9.56 -28.06
C PHE A 10 -5.06 -9.30 -26.57
N ILE A 11 -5.67 -10.24 -25.87
CA ILE A 11 -5.99 -10.12 -24.46
C ILE A 11 -5.19 -11.19 -23.71
N LEU A 12 -4.39 -10.75 -22.73
CA LEU A 12 -3.75 -11.60 -21.74
C LEU A 12 -4.26 -11.17 -20.36
N GLY A 13 -4.81 -12.10 -19.59
CA GLY A 13 -5.38 -11.80 -18.29
C GLY A 13 -5.28 -12.97 -17.33
N TYR A 14 -5.56 -12.70 -16.08
CA TYR A 14 -5.64 -13.66 -15.00
C TYR A 14 -6.96 -13.48 -14.26
N VAL A 15 -7.64 -14.59 -13.98
CA VAL A 15 -8.91 -14.61 -13.22
C VAL A 15 -8.89 -15.77 -12.24
N GLU A 16 -9.29 -15.50 -11.02
CA GLU A 16 -9.51 -16.53 -10.02
C GLU A 16 -11.00 -16.86 -9.88
N ASN A 17 -11.32 -18.13 -9.86
CA ASN A 17 -12.62 -18.62 -9.43
C ASN A 17 -12.58 -18.98 -7.95
N PRO A 18 -13.64 -18.70 -7.17
CA PRO A 18 -13.81 -19.26 -5.83
C PRO A 18 -13.60 -20.77 -5.85
N LYS A 19 -13.11 -21.33 -4.75
CA LYS A 19 -12.76 -22.76 -4.68
C LYS A 19 -13.91 -23.70 -5.06
N ASP A 20 -15.11 -23.32 -4.68
CA ASP A 20 -16.36 -24.04 -4.95
C ASP A 20 -16.94 -23.80 -6.35
N GLN A 21 -16.40 -22.85 -7.11
CA GLN A 21 -16.87 -22.47 -8.46
C GLN A 21 -15.84 -22.72 -9.55
N LYS A 22 -14.80 -23.50 -9.27
CA LYS A 22 -13.74 -23.79 -10.25
C LYS A 22 -14.20 -24.66 -11.41
N TRP A 23 -15.17 -25.52 -11.17
CA TRP A 23 -15.61 -26.55 -12.12
C TRP A 23 -17.10 -26.43 -12.40
N ASN A 24 -17.47 -26.66 -13.64
CA ASN A 24 -18.85 -26.84 -14.06
C ASN A 24 -19.35 -28.25 -13.69
N ALA A 25 -20.67 -28.46 -13.76
CA ALA A 25 -21.28 -29.75 -13.47
C ALA A 25 -20.80 -30.89 -14.39
N ASP A 26 -20.34 -30.58 -15.60
CA ASP A 26 -19.78 -31.52 -16.57
C ASP A 26 -18.29 -31.81 -16.36
N GLY A 27 -17.67 -31.27 -15.33
CA GLY A 27 -16.25 -31.41 -15.01
C GLY A 27 -15.31 -30.48 -15.80
N SER A 28 -15.82 -29.64 -16.68
CA SER A 28 -15.02 -28.62 -17.36
C SER A 28 -14.69 -27.46 -16.45
N MET A 29 -13.59 -26.75 -16.74
CA MET A 29 -13.20 -25.54 -15.99
C MET A 29 -14.22 -24.42 -16.24
N ASN A 30 -14.67 -23.77 -15.16
CA ASN A 30 -15.53 -22.59 -15.26
C ASN A 30 -14.74 -21.39 -15.79
N LYS A 31 -15.08 -20.93 -16.99
CA LYS A 31 -14.43 -19.78 -17.66
C LYS A 31 -15.29 -18.53 -17.71
N SER A 32 -16.41 -18.48 -16.99
CA SER A 32 -17.38 -17.38 -17.04
C SER A 32 -16.69 -16.02 -16.81
N ARG A 33 -15.93 -15.89 -15.73
CA ARG A 33 -15.18 -14.66 -15.40
C ARG A 33 -14.15 -14.28 -16.47
N ALA A 34 -13.51 -15.25 -17.10
CA ALA A 34 -12.58 -14.99 -18.19
C ALA A 34 -13.30 -14.42 -19.42
N TYR A 35 -14.48 -14.96 -19.75
CA TYR A 35 -15.30 -14.41 -20.85
C TYR A 35 -15.83 -13.02 -20.51
N GLU A 36 -16.26 -12.76 -19.30
CA GLU A 36 -16.66 -11.41 -18.84
C GLU A 36 -15.54 -10.40 -19.02
N MET A 37 -14.30 -10.75 -18.65
CA MET A 37 -13.14 -9.90 -18.86
C MET A 37 -12.84 -9.69 -20.37
N ILE A 38 -12.94 -10.73 -21.19
CA ILE A 38 -12.75 -10.60 -22.64
C ILE A 38 -13.78 -9.66 -23.23
N GLU A 39 -15.05 -9.76 -22.81
CA GLU A 39 -16.13 -8.89 -23.27
C GLU A 39 -15.87 -7.40 -22.98
N GLN A 40 -15.11 -7.08 -21.94
CA GLN A 40 -14.76 -5.68 -21.60
C GLN A 40 -13.79 -5.03 -22.61
N TYR A 41 -13.01 -5.84 -23.37
CA TYR A 41 -11.92 -5.34 -24.20
C TYR A 41 -11.94 -5.89 -25.64
N ASN A 42 -12.98 -6.56 -26.07
CA ASN A 42 -13.02 -7.32 -27.33
C ASN A 42 -13.29 -6.49 -28.58
N THR A 43 -13.48 -5.15 -28.48
CA THR A 43 -13.64 -4.27 -29.61
C THR A 43 -12.72 -3.05 -29.52
N PRO A 44 -12.34 -2.43 -30.68
CA PRO A 44 -11.52 -1.22 -30.67
C PRO A 44 -12.12 -0.07 -29.84
N GLU A 45 -13.43 0.10 -29.87
CA GLU A 45 -14.14 1.13 -29.11
C GLU A 45 -14.03 0.91 -27.60
N LYS A 46 -14.16 -0.34 -27.15
CA LYS A 46 -14.01 -0.68 -25.72
C LYS A 46 -12.57 -0.47 -25.25
N VAL A 47 -11.60 -0.83 -26.07
CA VAL A 47 -10.18 -0.57 -25.77
C VAL A 47 -9.91 0.94 -25.69
N ALA A 48 -10.45 1.73 -26.64
CA ALA A 48 -10.30 3.19 -26.63
C ALA A 48 -10.97 3.81 -25.39
N ALA A 49 -12.14 3.33 -24.99
CA ALA A 49 -12.81 3.78 -23.77
C ALA A 49 -11.99 3.48 -22.52
N ALA A 50 -11.45 2.27 -22.38
CA ALA A 50 -10.60 1.89 -21.26
C ALA A 50 -9.31 2.74 -21.17
N LEU A 51 -8.69 3.05 -22.31
CA LEU A 51 -7.54 3.96 -22.35
C LEU A 51 -7.92 5.39 -21.96
N ALA A 52 -9.10 5.86 -22.36
CA ALA A 52 -9.60 7.18 -21.97
C ALA A 52 -9.89 7.25 -20.45
N GLU A 53 -10.46 6.21 -19.90
CA GLU A 53 -10.65 6.07 -18.43
C GLU A 53 -9.33 6.09 -17.67
N LEU A 54 -8.35 5.29 -18.11
CA LEU A 54 -7.01 5.29 -17.53
C LEU A 54 -6.37 6.67 -17.59
N LYS A 55 -6.47 7.34 -18.73
CA LYS A 55 -5.97 8.71 -18.88
C LYS A 55 -6.66 9.67 -17.91
N ALA A 56 -7.98 9.63 -17.81
CA ALA A 56 -8.74 10.48 -16.93
C ALA A 56 -8.37 10.26 -15.44
N MET A 57 -8.13 9.03 -15.03
CA MET A 57 -7.64 8.68 -13.69
C MET A 57 -6.28 9.33 -13.41
N TRP A 58 -5.32 9.22 -14.34
CA TRP A 58 -4.02 9.86 -14.18
C TRP A 58 -4.11 11.38 -14.21
N ASP A 59 -4.89 11.97 -15.10
CA ASP A 59 -5.10 13.43 -15.17
C ASP A 59 -5.69 13.95 -13.85
N ALA A 60 -6.66 13.24 -13.27
CA ALA A 60 -7.26 13.59 -11.97
C ALA A 60 -6.26 13.51 -10.82
N LEU A 61 -5.40 12.48 -10.80
CA LEU A 61 -4.35 12.33 -9.79
C LEU A 61 -3.30 13.44 -9.92
N LEU A 62 -2.74 13.61 -11.12
CA LEU A 62 -1.61 14.52 -11.35
C LEU A 62 -2.01 16.00 -11.26
N SER A 63 -3.28 16.34 -11.49
CA SER A 63 -3.78 17.72 -11.38
C SER A 63 -3.86 18.25 -9.94
N LYS A 64 -3.81 17.38 -8.94
CA LYS A 64 -3.86 17.80 -7.54
C LYS A 64 -2.63 18.59 -7.08
N TYR A 65 -1.50 18.36 -7.73
CA TYR A 65 -0.27 19.08 -7.48
C TYR A 65 0.43 19.40 -8.79
N SER A 66 0.59 20.68 -9.10
CA SER A 66 1.27 21.09 -10.31
C SER A 66 2.06 22.37 -10.11
N VAL A 67 3.19 22.47 -10.79
CA VAL A 67 4.04 23.66 -10.84
C VAL A 67 4.21 24.14 -12.29
N LYS A 68 4.39 25.43 -12.47
CA LYS A 68 4.75 26.03 -13.75
C LYS A 68 5.98 26.89 -13.57
N THR A 69 7.10 26.47 -14.10
CA THR A 69 8.38 27.15 -14.06
C THR A 69 8.88 27.44 -15.49
N PRO A 70 9.89 28.29 -15.67
CA PRO A 70 10.53 28.46 -16.97
C PRO A 70 11.28 27.22 -17.48
N ASP A 71 11.54 26.22 -16.63
CA ASP A 71 12.23 24.99 -16.99
C ASP A 71 11.24 23.84 -17.24
N ASP A 72 11.08 23.48 -18.50
CA ASP A 72 10.17 22.40 -18.92
C ASP A 72 10.59 21.02 -18.39
N LYS A 73 11.88 20.79 -18.11
CA LYS A 73 12.34 19.52 -17.54
C LYS A 73 11.92 19.42 -16.08
N MET A 74 12.05 20.52 -15.33
CA MET A 74 11.56 20.61 -13.95
C MET A 74 10.04 20.43 -13.91
N ASN A 75 9.29 21.09 -14.79
CA ASN A 75 7.84 20.95 -14.86
C ASN A 75 7.44 19.48 -15.10
N ARG A 76 8.10 18.82 -16.05
CA ARG A 76 7.83 17.40 -16.33
C ARG A 76 8.18 16.49 -15.17
N MET A 77 9.32 16.73 -14.52
CA MET A 77 9.78 15.94 -13.39
C MET A 77 8.80 16.03 -12.22
N VAL A 78 8.41 17.24 -11.83
CA VAL A 78 7.55 17.49 -10.69
C VAL A 78 6.09 17.08 -10.98
N ASN A 79 5.56 17.47 -12.15
CA ASN A 79 4.13 17.27 -12.43
C ASN A 79 3.77 15.85 -12.88
N ILE A 80 4.75 15.04 -13.27
CA ILE A 80 4.49 13.69 -13.79
C ILE A 80 5.33 12.65 -13.04
N TRP A 81 6.67 12.71 -13.23
CA TRP A 81 7.52 11.58 -12.83
C TRP A 81 7.63 11.37 -11.33
N ASN A 82 7.76 12.43 -10.54
CA ASN A 82 7.81 12.30 -9.08
C ASN A 82 6.50 11.73 -8.54
N GLN A 83 5.36 12.23 -9.01
CA GLN A 83 4.04 11.77 -8.59
C GLN A 83 3.78 10.32 -9.03
N TYR A 84 4.16 9.98 -10.27
CA TYR A 84 4.10 8.60 -10.76
C TYR A 84 4.95 7.67 -9.88
N GLN A 85 6.19 8.06 -9.58
CA GLN A 85 7.09 7.27 -8.75
C GLN A 85 6.52 7.08 -7.33
N CYS A 86 6.00 8.13 -6.71
CA CYS A 86 5.34 8.04 -5.41
C CYS A 86 4.14 7.07 -5.45
N MET A 87 3.32 7.12 -6.52
CA MET A 87 2.20 6.20 -6.70
C MET A 87 2.66 4.75 -6.81
N VAL A 88 3.69 4.49 -7.59
CA VAL A 88 4.27 3.15 -7.76
C VAL A 88 4.82 2.66 -6.42
N THR A 89 5.60 3.48 -5.73
CA THR A 89 6.19 3.14 -4.44
C THR A 89 5.11 2.86 -3.40
N PHE A 90 4.09 3.70 -3.29
CA PHE A 90 2.96 3.49 -2.40
C PHE A 90 2.24 2.15 -2.65
N ASN A 91 2.03 1.79 -3.92
CA ASN A 91 1.35 0.54 -4.26
C ASN A 91 2.22 -0.70 -4.02
N MET A 92 3.51 -0.59 -4.28
CA MET A 92 4.44 -1.71 -4.26
C MET A 92 5.15 -1.87 -2.90
N SER A 93 5.26 -0.79 -2.12
CA SER A 93 6.01 -0.74 -0.84
C SER A 93 7.33 -1.51 -0.89
N ARG A 94 8.09 -1.26 -1.97
CA ARG A 94 9.39 -1.89 -2.27
C ARG A 94 9.34 -3.41 -2.49
N SER A 95 8.16 -3.97 -2.65
CA SER A 95 7.97 -5.35 -3.10
C SER A 95 7.91 -5.36 -4.62
N ALA A 96 9.06 -5.37 -5.29
CA ALA A 96 9.14 -5.08 -6.71
C ALA A 96 8.61 -6.22 -7.59
N SER A 97 8.85 -7.48 -7.23
CA SER A 97 8.40 -8.63 -8.01
C SER A 97 8.63 -9.97 -7.31
N TYR A 98 8.04 -11.02 -7.87
CA TYR A 98 8.35 -12.40 -7.51
C TYR A 98 9.83 -12.75 -7.65
N PHE A 99 10.50 -12.18 -8.62
CA PHE A 99 11.92 -12.43 -8.88
C PHE A 99 12.82 -11.87 -7.78
N GLU A 100 12.47 -10.69 -7.28
CA GLU A 100 13.27 -10.02 -6.28
C GLU A 100 12.95 -10.51 -4.86
N SER A 101 11.67 -10.65 -4.55
CA SER A 101 11.19 -10.80 -3.17
C SER A 101 10.65 -12.18 -2.85
N GLY A 102 10.38 -13.03 -3.87
CA GLY A 102 9.72 -14.31 -3.67
C GLY A 102 8.24 -14.17 -3.30
N ILE A 103 7.59 -15.31 -3.07
CA ILE A 103 6.15 -15.40 -2.82
C ILE A 103 5.79 -14.98 -1.39
N GLY A 104 6.67 -15.21 -0.43
CA GLY A 104 6.40 -15.05 0.99
C GLY A 104 6.62 -13.63 1.52
N ARG A 105 7.31 -12.76 0.78
CA ARG A 105 7.63 -11.42 1.26
C ARG A 105 6.40 -10.53 1.29
N GLY A 106 6.15 -9.94 2.45
CA GLY A 106 5.13 -8.93 2.65
C GLY A 106 5.60 -7.51 2.30
N MET A 107 4.71 -6.56 2.50
CA MET A 107 5.02 -5.13 2.46
C MET A 107 5.62 -4.73 3.80
N GLY A 108 6.73 -3.98 3.78
CA GLY A 108 7.36 -3.48 5.00
C GLY A 108 6.46 -2.53 5.77
N PHE A 109 6.40 -2.67 7.08
CA PHE A 109 5.62 -1.78 7.95
C PHE A 109 6.18 -0.35 7.89
N ARG A 110 7.45 -0.18 8.19
CA ARG A 110 8.19 1.08 8.07
C ARG A 110 8.12 1.63 6.66
N ASP A 111 8.42 0.80 5.65
CA ASP A 111 8.41 1.20 4.26
C ASP A 111 7.06 1.77 3.82
N SER A 112 5.96 1.11 4.19
CA SER A 112 4.61 1.57 3.87
C SER A 112 4.27 2.91 4.51
N ASN A 113 4.72 3.13 5.74
CA ASN A 113 4.55 4.40 6.44
C ASN A 113 5.38 5.52 5.79
N GLN A 114 6.65 5.26 5.46
CA GLN A 114 7.51 6.24 4.78
C GLN A 114 6.98 6.63 3.40
N ASP A 115 6.57 5.65 2.61
CA ASP A 115 6.09 5.87 1.25
C ASP A 115 4.79 6.68 1.24
N LEU A 116 3.97 6.52 2.27
CA LEU A 116 2.75 7.30 2.45
C LEU A 116 3.05 8.79 2.68
N LEU A 117 4.11 9.14 3.41
CA LEU A 117 4.47 10.53 3.69
C LEU A 117 4.67 11.37 2.42
N GLY A 118 5.21 10.78 1.36
CA GLY A 118 5.45 11.45 0.09
C GLY A 118 4.21 11.60 -0.80
N PHE A 119 3.08 10.98 -0.42
CA PHE A 119 1.95 10.84 -1.34
C PHE A 119 0.56 11.11 -0.72
N VAL A 120 0.48 11.32 0.57
CA VAL A 120 -0.78 11.50 1.31
C VAL A 120 -1.68 12.60 0.74
N HIS A 121 -1.12 13.72 0.29
CA HIS A 121 -1.85 14.84 -0.29
C HIS A 121 -2.59 14.50 -1.59
N GLN A 122 -2.14 13.49 -2.32
CA GLN A 122 -2.76 13.07 -3.57
C GLN A 122 -3.86 12.02 -3.38
N ILE A 123 -3.74 11.19 -2.34
CA ILE A 123 -4.60 10.03 -2.11
C ILE A 123 -5.10 9.93 -0.67
N PRO A 124 -5.64 11.00 -0.05
CA PRO A 124 -5.96 11.00 1.38
C PRO A 124 -6.85 9.82 1.80
N ASP A 125 -7.85 9.45 1.02
CA ASP A 125 -8.73 8.33 1.34
C ASP A 125 -7.96 7.00 1.40
N ARG A 126 -7.13 6.72 0.41
CA ARG A 126 -6.29 5.52 0.38
C ARG A 126 -5.19 5.55 1.44
N ALA A 127 -4.71 6.75 1.79
CA ALA A 127 -3.77 6.93 2.89
C ALA A 127 -4.41 6.53 4.21
N ARG A 128 -5.65 6.96 4.46
CA ARG A 128 -6.43 6.58 5.64
C ARG A 128 -6.61 5.06 5.73
N GLU A 129 -7.04 4.44 4.64
CA GLU A 129 -7.18 2.98 4.57
C GLU A 129 -5.85 2.27 4.90
N ARG A 130 -4.74 2.71 4.31
CA ARG A 130 -3.43 2.12 4.55
C ARG A 130 -2.99 2.26 6.01
N LEU A 131 -3.25 3.40 6.65
CA LEU A 131 -2.93 3.61 8.07
C LEU A 131 -3.73 2.66 8.96
N ILE A 132 -5.00 2.45 8.66
CA ILE A 132 -5.83 1.48 9.39
C ILE A 132 -5.32 0.05 9.17
N ASP A 133 -4.99 -0.32 7.94
CA ASP A 133 -4.42 -1.65 7.63
C ASP A 133 -3.12 -1.90 8.41
N LEU A 134 -2.23 -0.91 8.46
CA LEU A 134 -0.96 -1.00 9.19
C LEU A 134 -1.20 -1.12 10.71
N ALA A 135 -2.02 -0.24 11.27
CA ALA A 135 -2.36 -0.26 12.69
C ALA A 135 -3.02 -1.59 13.11
N SER A 136 -3.82 -2.19 12.22
CA SER A 136 -4.45 -3.50 12.47
C SER A 136 -3.44 -4.64 12.65
N THR A 137 -2.20 -4.46 12.24
CA THR A 137 -1.14 -5.46 12.44
C THR A 137 -0.28 -5.20 13.68
N GLN A 138 -0.51 -4.10 14.38
CA GLN A 138 0.21 -3.78 15.61
C GLN A 138 -0.11 -4.77 16.73
N LEU A 139 0.88 -5.07 17.56
CA LEU A 139 0.72 -5.93 18.74
C LEU A 139 0.20 -5.14 19.94
N GLU A 140 -0.43 -5.81 20.91
CA GLU A 140 -1.02 -5.16 22.09
C GLU A 140 -0.01 -4.45 23.01
N ASP A 141 1.26 -4.85 22.93
CA ASP A 141 2.37 -4.20 23.66
C ASP A 141 2.89 -2.94 22.97
N GLY A 142 2.35 -2.61 21.79
CA GLY A 142 2.75 -1.47 20.96
C GLY A 142 3.83 -1.77 19.94
N GLY A 143 4.41 -2.97 19.96
CA GLY A 143 5.33 -3.44 18.91
C GLY A 143 4.61 -3.69 17.60
N CYS A 144 5.38 -3.89 16.53
CA CYS A 144 4.84 -4.13 15.20
C CYS A 144 5.51 -5.33 14.53
N TYR A 145 4.77 -6.03 13.68
CA TYR A 145 5.42 -6.89 12.70
C TYR A 145 6.20 -6.02 11.71
N HIS A 146 7.40 -6.44 11.36
CA HIS A 146 8.21 -5.71 10.36
C HIS A 146 7.59 -5.74 8.96
N GLN A 147 6.72 -6.71 8.69
CA GLN A 147 6.00 -6.84 7.41
C GLN A 147 4.55 -7.29 7.61
N TYR A 148 3.70 -6.96 6.63
CA TYR A 148 2.36 -7.51 6.52
C TYR A 148 2.09 -8.02 5.10
N GLN A 149 1.15 -8.94 4.96
CA GLN A 149 0.76 -9.49 3.67
C GLN A 149 -0.33 -8.62 3.03
N PRO A 150 -0.09 -8.03 1.86
CA PRO A 150 -1.03 -7.06 1.27
C PRO A 150 -2.38 -7.65 0.87
N LEU A 151 -2.43 -8.94 0.52
CA LEU A 151 -3.67 -9.62 0.13
C LEU A 151 -4.58 -9.97 1.30
N THR A 152 -4.00 -10.36 2.42
CA THR A 152 -4.72 -10.75 3.63
C THR A 152 -4.79 -9.64 4.67
N LYS A 153 -3.96 -8.61 4.51
CA LYS A 153 -3.76 -7.50 5.45
C LYS A 153 -3.34 -7.94 6.86
N LYS A 154 -2.72 -9.10 6.96
CA LYS A 154 -2.25 -9.68 8.23
C LYS A 154 -0.76 -9.48 8.41
N GLY A 155 -0.35 -9.32 9.67
CA GLY A 155 1.06 -9.30 10.05
C GLY A 155 1.80 -10.55 9.59
N ASN A 156 3.07 -10.41 9.26
CA ASN A 156 3.94 -11.50 8.81
C ASN A 156 5.12 -11.64 9.76
N ASN A 157 5.17 -12.75 10.49
CA ASN A 157 6.21 -13.03 11.47
C ASN A 157 7.43 -13.77 10.88
N GLU A 158 7.48 -14.05 9.59
CA GLU A 158 8.60 -14.77 8.98
C GLU A 158 9.94 -14.01 9.11
N ILE A 159 9.87 -12.68 9.02
CA ILE A 159 11.03 -11.81 9.24
C ILE A 159 11.12 -11.37 10.70
N GLY A 160 10.07 -11.58 11.48
CA GLY A 160 9.95 -11.23 12.87
C GLY A 160 9.40 -9.82 13.09
N GLY A 161 9.44 -9.41 14.35
CA GLY A 161 9.10 -8.09 14.84
C GLY A 161 10.25 -7.50 15.65
N ASP A 162 9.95 -6.61 16.57
CA ASP A 162 10.91 -5.98 17.49
C ASP A 162 11.96 -5.09 16.83
N PHE A 163 11.58 -4.43 15.75
CA PHE A 163 12.35 -3.32 15.21
C PHE A 163 11.94 -2.05 15.96
N SER A 164 12.90 -1.41 16.61
CA SER A 164 12.62 -0.34 17.56
C SER A 164 11.98 0.91 16.96
N ASP A 165 12.20 1.17 15.67
CA ASP A 165 11.69 2.33 14.96
C ASP A 165 10.31 2.11 14.30
N ASP A 166 9.93 0.86 14.02
CA ASP A 166 8.67 0.55 13.32
C ASP A 166 7.44 1.24 13.97
N PRO A 167 7.22 1.16 15.30
CA PRO A 167 6.07 1.81 15.93
C PRO A 167 6.04 3.34 15.75
N LEU A 168 7.22 3.99 15.72
CA LEU A 168 7.31 5.44 15.62
C LEU A 168 6.91 5.96 14.23
N TRP A 169 7.11 5.17 13.19
CA TRP A 169 6.70 5.52 11.84
C TRP A 169 5.19 5.68 11.70
N MET A 170 4.40 4.91 12.44
CA MET A 170 2.95 5.05 12.44
C MET A 170 2.52 6.41 13.05
N ILE A 171 3.15 6.83 14.14
CA ILE A 171 2.90 8.16 14.74
C ILE A 171 3.18 9.27 13.70
N LEU A 172 4.32 9.20 13.03
CA LEU A 172 4.72 10.18 12.03
C LEU A 172 3.74 10.22 10.85
N SER A 173 3.30 9.05 10.38
CA SER A 173 2.41 8.94 9.23
C SER A 173 0.99 9.40 9.53
N VAL A 174 0.44 9.06 10.70
CA VAL A 174 -0.87 9.56 11.14
C VAL A 174 -0.83 11.08 11.34
N ALA A 175 0.24 11.61 11.93
CA ALA A 175 0.42 13.05 12.07
C ALA A 175 0.51 13.76 10.71
N ALA A 176 1.21 13.19 9.74
CA ALA A 176 1.30 13.72 8.38
C ALA A 176 -0.06 13.69 7.67
N TYR A 177 -0.80 12.59 7.82
CA TYR A 177 -2.16 12.46 7.28
C TYR A 177 -3.09 13.55 7.83
N ILE A 178 -3.10 13.76 9.15
CA ILE A 178 -3.94 14.80 9.78
C ILE A 178 -3.53 16.21 9.31
N LYS A 179 -2.23 16.48 9.23
CA LYS A 179 -1.73 17.80 8.76
C LYS A 179 -2.16 18.09 7.33
N GLU A 180 -2.21 17.08 6.48
CA GLU A 180 -2.54 17.26 5.07
C GLU A 180 -4.05 17.25 4.81
N SER A 181 -4.79 16.36 5.47
CA SER A 181 -6.23 16.17 5.23
C SER A 181 -7.13 17.01 6.14
N GLY A 182 -6.67 17.39 7.33
CA GLY A 182 -7.49 17.97 8.40
C GLY A 182 -8.44 16.95 9.07
N ASP A 183 -8.34 15.67 8.72
CA ASP A 183 -9.22 14.61 9.23
C ASP A 183 -8.74 14.09 10.59
N TYR A 184 -9.23 14.70 11.68
CA TYR A 184 -8.98 14.22 13.03
C TYR A 184 -9.80 12.98 13.40
N SER A 185 -10.83 12.62 12.62
CA SER A 185 -11.68 11.48 12.92
C SER A 185 -10.93 10.14 12.85
N ILE A 186 -9.77 10.12 12.21
CA ILE A 186 -8.91 8.94 12.19
C ILE A 186 -8.49 8.52 13.59
N LEU A 187 -8.35 9.46 14.53
CA LEU A 187 -7.92 9.15 15.91
C LEU A 187 -8.97 8.34 16.68
N ASP A 188 -10.24 8.49 16.31
CA ASP A 188 -11.37 7.76 16.92
C ASP A 188 -11.70 6.46 16.16
N ALA A 189 -11.01 6.18 15.04
CA ALA A 189 -11.24 4.96 14.28
C ALA A 189 -10.92 3.74 15.13
N MET A 190 -11.87 2.81 15.25
CA MET A 190 -11.67 1.53 15.93
C MET A 190 -10.85 0.60 15.06
N VAL A 191 -9.73 0.15 15.58
CA VAL A 191 -8.74 -0.67 14.86
C VAL A 191 -8.37 -1.87 15.73
N PRO A 192 -8.37 -3.10 15.21
CA PRO A 192 -8.00 -4.29 15.98
C PRO A 192 -6.47 -4.33 16.21
N TYR A 193 -6.04 -4.86 17.34
CA TYR A 193 -4.67 -5.33 17.54
C TYR A 193 -4.49 -6.73 16.96
N ASP A 194 -3.37 -6.98 16.29
CA ASP A 194 -2.98 -8.27 15.69
C ASP A 194 -4.09 -8.89 14.81
N ASN A 195 -4.83 -8.02 14.10
CA ASN A 195 -5.98 -8.40 13.28
C ASN A 195 -7.10 -9.16 14.05
N ASP A 196 -7.18 -9.01 15.39
CA ASP A 196 -8.20 -9.59 16.24
C ASP A 196 -9.28 -8.56 16.60
N GLU A 197 -10.42 -8.62 15.95
CA GLU A 197 -11.54 -7.69 16.15
C GLU A 197 -12.01 -7.57 17.59
N SER A 198 -11.81 -8.61 18.42
CA SER A 198 -12.16 -8.58 19.84
C SER A 198 -11.27 -7.63 20.66
N LYS A 199 -10.14 -7.25 20.12
CA LYS A 199 -9.12 -6.38 20.73
C LYS A 199 -9.08 -4.98 20.13
N ALA A 200 -10.13 -4.58 19.40
CA ALA A 200 -10.18 -3.28 18.76
C ALA A 200 -10.14 -2.13 19.78
N LYS A 201 -9.29 -1.14 19.50
CA LYS A 201 -9.15 0.12 20.24
C LYS A 201 -9.11 1.28 19.27
N THR A 202 -9.11 2.50 19.79
CA THR A 202 -9.00 3.68 18.94
C THR A 202 -7.61 3.80 18.31
N MET A 203 -7.50 4.43 17.15
CA MET A 203 -6.19 4.75 16.56
C MET A 203 -5.32 5.53 17.56
N MET A 204 -5.91 6.41 18.38
CA MET A 204 -5.16 7.14 19.40
C MET A 204 -4.51 6.20 20.42
N ASP A 205 -5.22 5.16 20.86
CA ASP A 205 -4.66 4.12 21.72
C ASP A 205 -3.47 3.40 21.07
N HIS A 206 -3.57 3.09 19.77
CA HIS A 206 -2.47 2.52 19.00
C HIS A 206 -1.24 3.44 18.97
N LEU A 207 -1.42 4.75 18.80
CA LEU A 207 -0.31 5.72 18.79
C LEU A 207 0.33 5.85 20.18
N GLU A 208 -0.48 5.89 21.26
CA GLU A 208 0.02 5.89 22.63
C GLU A 208 0.83 4.64 22.92
N LYS A 209 0.34 3.47 22.53
CA LYS A 209 1.05 2.20 22.67
C LYS A 209 2.38 2.20 21.90
N SER A 210 2.39 2.71 20.67
CA SER A 210 3.61 2.88 19.89
C SER A 210 4.66 3.73 20.61
N PHE A 211 4.24 4.85 21.19
CA PHE A 211 5.12 5.73 21.93
C PHE A 211 5.68 5.06 23.19
N PHE A 212 4.81 4.48 24.02
CA PHE A 212 5.23 3.85 25.28
C PHE A 212 6.09 2.60 25.04
N HIS A 213 5.82 1.83 23.98
CA HIS A 213 6.68 0.71 23.61
C HIS A 213 8.15 1.10 23.44
N VAL A 214 8.41 2.29 22.91
CA VAL A 214 9.79 2.77 22.71
C VAL A 214 10.36 3.40 23.97
N VAL A 215 9.61 4.25 24.68
CA VAL A 215 10.13 4.99 25.83
C VAL A 215 10.27 4.15 27.10
N GLU A 216 9.58 3.02 27.19
CA GLU A 216 9.71 2.05 28.28
C GLU A 216 10.83 1.03 28.02
N ASN A 217 11.29 0.89 26.77
CA ASN A 217 12.40 0.03 26.37
C ASN A 217 13.68 0.85 26.18
N VAL A 218 14.21 1.35 27.29
CA VAL A 218 15.44 2.17 27.29
C VAL A 218 16.59 1.44 27.99
N GLY A 219 17.79 1.71 27.52
CA GLY A 219 19.02 1.21 28.11
C GLY A 219 19.49 2.01 29.34
N PRO A 220 20.64 1.65 29.94
CA PRO A 220 21.16 2.28 31.15
C PRO A 220 21.49 3.77 30.99
N HIS A 221 21.58 4.27 29.78
CA HIS A 221 21.85 5.68 29.47
C HIS A 221 20.56 6.47 29.16
N GLY A 222 19.36 5.87 29.31
CA GLY A 222 18.09 6.52 29.01
C GLY A 222 17.82 6.68 27.52
N LEU A 223 18.53 5.96 26.66
CA LEU A 223 18.32 5.91 25.21
C LEU A 223 17.49 4.68 24.84
N PRO A 224 16.61 4.78 23.85
CA PRO A 224 15.87 3.63 23.33
C PRO A 224 16.81 2.49 22.93
N LEU A 225 16.41 1.26 23.24
CA LEU A 225 17.16 0.09 22.79
C LEU A 225 16.90 -0.14 21.30
N ALA A 226 17.94 -0.58 20.57
CA ALA A 226 17.77 -0.97 19.17
C ALA A 226 16.90 -2.22 19.00
N MET A 227 16.71 -2.97 20.08
CA MET A 227 15.97 -4.24 20.09
C MET A 227 16.58 -5.22 19.06
N ARG A 228 15.78 -5.78 18.15
CA ARG A 228 16.30 -6.63 17.08
C ARG A 228 17.12 -5.84 16.06
N ALA A 229 16.64 -4.69 15.67
CA ALA A 229 17.28 -3.69 14.84
C ALA A 229 16.51 -2.36 14.92
N ASP A 230 17.11 -1.30 14.43
CA ASP A 230 16.46 -0.01 14.15
C ASP A 230 16.35 0.21 12.64
N TRP A 231 16.23 1.44 12.20
CA TRP A 231 16.20 1.80 10.78
C TRP A 231 17.42 1.27 10.01
N ASN A 232 18.55 1.08 10.68
CA ASN A 232 19.72 0.41 10.11
C ASN A 232 19.68 -1.10 10.38
N ASP A 233 19.02 -1.84 9.51
CA ASP A 233 18.80 -3.29 9.61
C ASP A 233 20.09 -4.12 9.70
N CYS A 234 21.27 -3.49 9.59
CA CYS A 234 22.56 -4.15 9.66
C CYS A 234 23.16 -4.19 11.07
N ILE A 235 22.50 -3.63 12.06
CA ILE A 235 22.95 -3.70 13.46
C ILE A 235 22.55 -5.06 14.02
N ASN A 236 23.43 -6.04 13.87
CA ASN A 236 23.33 -7.30 14.60
C ASN A 236 24.12 -7.18 15.89
N LEU A 237 23.44 -7.28 17.00
CA LEU A 237 24.02 -7.40 18.33
C LEU A 237 24.18 -8.87 18.71
#